data_5bd188285cc479092b7827a4425e1c15
#
_entry.id   5bd188285cc479092b7827a4425e1c15
#
_cell.length_a   1.000
_cell.length_b   1.000
_cell.length_c   1.000
_cell.angle_alpha   90.00
_cell.angle_beta   90.00
_cell.angle_gamma   90.00
#
_symmetry.space_group_name_H-M   'P 1'
#
loop_
_entity.id
_entity.type
_entity.pdbx_description
1 polymer ?
#
loop_
_entity_poly.entity_id
_entity_poly.type
_entity_poly.pdbx_seq_one_letter_code
_entity_poly.pdbx_strand_id
1 'polypeptide(L)'
;MPAAQETGEFIATIFLRPKKDGTHRTILSLKEFNEFVAYHHFKMDTLEAAISMMKPGCFMASVDLKDAYYTVPIHPSHQKYLKFCFDGAFYQYTCLPNGLASAPRIFTKLLKPVYATLHSMGHLNSGCIDDSYPQGDIVEDCQ
;
A
#
# COMPACT_ATOMS: atom_id res chain seq x y z
N MET A 1 -0.31 -18.21 5.16
CA MET A 1 -0.39 -19.30 6.14
C MET A 1 -1.57 -20.19 5.80
N PRO A 2 -1.48 -21.53 5.96
CA PRO A 2 -2.61 -22.42 5.84
C PRO A 2 -3.71 -22.03 6.83
N ALA A 3 -4.98 -22.11 6.40
CA ALA A 3 -6.12 -21.71 7.20
C ALA A 3 -7.20 -22.79 7.15
N ALA A 4 -7.91 -23.00 8.26
CA ALA A 4 -9.08 -23.84 8.30
C ALA A 4 -10.31 -23.07 7.80
N GLN A 5 -11.32 -23.79 7.35
CA GLN A 5 -12.59 -23.20 6.97
C GLN A 5 -13.39 -22.80 8.22
N GLU A 6 -13.88 -21.58 8.27
CA GLU A 6 -14.62 -21.01 9.40
C GLU A 6 -15.94 -20.41 8.95
N THR A 7 -16.92 -20.35 9.87
CA THR A 7 -18.22 -19.72 9.58
C THR A 7 -18.07 -18.20 9.41
N GLY A 8 -18.72 -17.65 8.38
CA GLY A 8 -18.71 -16.20 8.10
C GLY A 8 -17.38 -15.68 7.54
N GLU A 9 -16.66 -16.52 6.81
CA GLU A 9 -15.46 -16.15 6.05
C GLU A 9 -15.79 -15.73 4.63
N PHE A 10 -14.86 -15.01 3.98
CA PHE A 10 -14.89 -14.72 2.56
C PHE A 10 -13.70 -15.40 1.88
N ILE A 11 -13.98 -16.15 0.81
CA ILE A 11 -12.95 -16.84 0.04
C ILE A 11 -12.83 -16.17 -1.31
N ALA A 12 -11.73 -15.49 -1.52
CA ALA A 12 -11.42 -14.80 -2.76
C ALA A 12 -10.78 -15.73 -3.80
N THR A 13 -10.95 -15.41 -5.06
CA THR A 13 -10.19 -16.03 -6.15
C THR A 13 -8.82 -15.40 -6.25
N ILE A 14 -7.78 -16.22 -6.44
CA ILE A 14 -6.40 -15.80 -6.65
C ILE A 14 -5.96 -16.16 -8.06
N PHE A 15 -5.21 -15.27 -8.71
CA PHE A 15 -4.59 -15.53 -10.00
C PHE A 15 -3.22 -14.84 -10.10
N LEU A 16 -2.41 -15.35 -11.00
CA LEU A 16 -1.07 -14.83 -11.27
C LEU A 16 -1.08 -14.00 -12.56
N ARG A 17 -0.48 -12.83 -12.49
CA ARG A 17 -0.25 -11.97 -13.65
C ARG A 17 1.24 -11.86 -13.93
N PRO A 18 1.71 -12.16 -15.13
CA PRO A 18 3.12 -12.02 -15.47
C PRO A 18 3.51 -10.53 -15.46
N LYS A 19 4.71 -10.25 -14.96
CA LYS A 19 5.39 -8.95 -15.05
C LYS A 19 6.32 -8.93 -16.26
N LYS A 20 6.76 -7.74 -16.64
CA LYS A 20 7.71 -7.54 -17.75
C LYS A 20 9.09 -8.16 -17.48
N ASP A 21 9.46 -8.33 -16.22
CA ASP A 21 10.71 -8.91 -15.74
C ASP A 21 10.70 -10.46 -15.69
N GLY A 22 9.63 -11.11 -16.18
CA GLY A 22 9.46 -12.56 -16.15
C GLY A 22 8.97 -13.12 -14.82
N THR A 23 8.87 -12.32 -13.79
CA THR A 23 8.25 -12.71 -12.50
C THR A 23 6.72 -12.63 -12.56
N HIS A 24 6.04 -13.13 -11.53
CA HIS A 24 4.59 -13.10 -11.45
C HIS A 24 4.14 -12.23 -10.28
N ARG A 25 3.08 -11.46 -10.51
CA ARG A 25 2.35 -10.77 -9.45
C ARG A 25 1.11 -11.58 -9.08
N THR A 26 1.00 -11.92 -7.83
CA THR A 26 -0.22 -12.52 -7.27
C THR A 26 -1.30 -11.45 -7.14
N ILE A 27 -2.47 -11.72 -7.68
CA ILE A 27 -3.65 -10.84 -7.60
C ILE A 27 -4.75 -11.58 -6.88
N LEU A 28 -5.24 -10.99 -5.79
CA LEU A 28 -6.40 -11.45 -5.07
C LEU A 28 -7.63 -10.70 -5.57
N SER A 29 -8.65 -11.42 -6.06
CA SER A 29 -9.90 -10.81 -6.51
C SER A 29 -10.78 -10.47 -5.32
N LEU A 30 -10.72 -9.23 -4.89
CA LEU A 30 -11.53 -8.73 -3.77
C LEU A 30 -12.71 -7.86 -4.22
N LYS A 31 -13.10 -7.92 -5.51
CA LYS A 31 -14.17 -7.07 -6.06
C LYS A 31 -15.46 -7.17 -5.24
N GLU A 32 -15.96 -8.39 -5.06
CA GLU A 32 -17.19 -8.64 -4.30
C GLU A 32 -17.04 -8.25 -2.82
N PHE A 33 -15.90 -8.57 -2.22
CA PHE A 33 -15.61 -8.18 -0.85
C PHE A 33 -15.57 -6.65 -0.67
N ASN A 34 -15.02 -5.94 -1.63
CA ASN A 34 -14.92 -4.49 -1.60
C ASN A 34 -16.29 -3.79 -1.62
N GLU A 35 -17.36 -4.45 -2.09
CA GLU A 35 -18.73 -3.91 -2.00
C GLU A 35 -19.24 -3.79 -0.56
N PHE A 36 -18.69 -4.59 0.35
CA PHE A 36 -18.99 -4.54 1.79
C PHE A 36 -18.02 -3.66 2.57
N VAL A 37 -16.93 -3.20 1.96
CA VAL A 37 -15.97 -2.29 2.60
C VAL A 37 -16.51 -0.87 2.56
N ALA A 38 -16.71 -0.26 3.73
CA ALA A 38 -17.19 1.10 3.81
C ALA A 38 -16.27 2.06 3.05
N TYR A 39 -16.85 2.81 2.12
CA TYR A 39 -16.12 3.84 1.39
C TYR A 39 -15.86 5.04 2.30
N HIS A 40 -14.61 5.44 2.38
CA HIS A 40 -14.19 6.64 3.08
C HIS A 40 -13.36 7.51 2.15
N HIS A 41 -13.82 8.72 1.92
CA HIS A 41 -13.04 9.68 1.17
C HIS A 41 -11.73 9.99 1.89
N PHE A 42 -10.61 9.98 1.15
CA PHE A 42 -9.30 10.40 1.63
C PHE A 42 -8.55 11.09 0.49
N LYS A 43 -7.65 11.98 0.86
CA LYS A 43 -6.77 12.65 -0.11
C LYS A 43 -5.41 11.98 -0.05
N MET A 44 -4.91 11.62 -1.21
CA MET A 44 -3.50 11.31 -1.45
C MET A 44 -2.85 12.55 -2.07
N ASP A 45 -1.58 12.71 -1.82
CA ASP A 45 -0.80 13.68 -2.56
C ASP A 45 -0.76 13.25 -4.03
N THR A 46 -0.99 14.19 -4.92
CA THR A 46 -0.92 13.95 -6.36
C THR A 46 0.46 14.38 -6.86
N LEU A 47 0.86 13.84 -8.01
CA LEU A 47 2.08 14.28 -8.67
C LEU A 47 2.07 15.80 -8.93
N GLU A 48 0.91 16.36 -9.26
CA GLU A 48 0.75 17.81 -9.44
C GLU A 48 1.01 18.58 -8.15
N ALA A 49 0.52 18.07 -7.01
CA ALA A 49 0.80 18.66 -5.70
C ALA A 49 2.30 18.56 -5.36
N ALA A 50 2.93 17.42 -5.65
CA ALA A 50 4.37 17.26 -5.49
C ALA A 50 5.15 18.28 -6.34
N ILE A 51 4.82 18.39 -7.62
CA ILE A 51 5.45 19.35 -8.54
C ILE A 51 5.24 20.79 -8.06
N SER A 52 4.06 21.13 -7.54
CA SER A 52 3.78 22.50 -7.06
C SER A 52 4.59 22.90 -5.82
N MET A 53 5.07 21.92 -5.07
CA MET A 53 5.96 22.16 -3.91
C MET A 53 7.44 22.27 -4.29
N MET A 54 7.80 21.93 -5.53
CA MET A 54 9.18 21.95 -6.00
C MET A 54 9.69 23.39 -6.13
N LYS A 55 10.90 23.61 -5.66
CA LYS A 55 11.63 24.86 -5.90
C LYS A 55 12.47 24.72 -7.17
N PRO A 56 12.57 25.77 -8.02
CA PRO A 56 13.50 25.76 -9.14
C PRO A 56 14.94 25.48 -8.67
N GLY A 57 15.59 24.49 -9.28
CA GLY A 57 16.96 24.12 -8.97
C GLY A 57 17.15 23.21 -7.75
N CYS A 58 16.07 22.73 -7.11
CA CYS A 58 16.20 21.75 -6.04
C CYS A 58 16.63 20.37 -6.56
N PHE A 59 17.33 19.63 -5.73
CA PHE A 59 17.59 18.21 -5.95
C PHE A 59 16.39 17.38 -5.51
N MET A 60 16.20 16.23 -6.14
CA MET A 60 15.12 15.31 -5.83
C MET A 60 15.63 13.87 -5.81
N ALA A 61 15.07 13.07 -4.95
CA ALA A 61 15.21 11.62 -4.99
C ALA A 61 13.83 10.97 -5.10
N SER A 62 13.79 9.72 -5.58
CA SER A 62 12.61 8.88 -5.54
C SER A 62 12.90 7.69 -4.65
N VAL A 63 12.04 7.46 -3.68
CA VAL A 63 12.12 6.32 -2.76
C VAL A 63 10.89 5.46 -2.97
N ASP A 64 11.10 4.22 -3.45
CA ASP A 64 10.07 3.20 -3.62
C ASP A 64 10.05 2.27 -2.39
N LEU A 65 8.90 2.17 -1.73
CA LEU A 65 8.72 1.31 -0.57
C LEU A 65 8.36 -0.11 -1.03
N LYS A 66 9.36 -0.99 -0.98
CA LYS A 66 9.16 -2.39 -1.34
C LYS A 66 8.08 -3.03 -0.47
N ASP A 67 7.12 -3.70 -1.14
CA ASP A 67 6.06 -4.46 -0.48
C ASP A 67 5.24 -3.65 0.54
N ALA A 68 5.04 -2.35 0.28
CA ALA A 68 4.47 -1.35 1.17
C ALA A 68 3.24 -1.85 1.97
N TYR A 69 2.23 -2.38 1.29
CA TYR A 69 1.02 -2.87 1.97
C TYR A 69 1.27 -4.10 2.83
N TYR A 70 2.21 -4.97 2.44
CA TYR A 70 2.51 -6.20 3.18
C TYR A 70 3.22 -5.95 4.52
N THR A 71 3.67 -4.72 4.77
CA THR A 71 4.22 -4.31 6.08
C THR A 71 3.13 -4.05 7.12
N VAL A 72 1.87 -3.89 6.70
CA VAL A 72 0.76 -3.54 7.59
C VAL A 72 -0.02 -4.79 7.99
N PRO A 73 0.03 -5.21 9.27
CA PRO A 73 -0.65 -6.42 9.72
C PRO A 73 -2.16 -6.24 9.76
N ILE A 74 -2.90 -7.32 9.48
CA ILE A 74 -4.34 -7.43 9.68
C ILE A 74 -4.62 -8.06 11.02
N HIS A 75 -5.54 -7.46 11.79
CA HIS A 75 -5.97 -8.03 13.07
C HIS A 75 -6.47 -9.47 12.88
N PRO A 76 -6.07 -10.43 13.73
CA PRO A 76 -6.39 -11.85 13.55
C PRO A 76 -7.88 -12.14 13.32
N SER A 77 -8.79 -11.43 14.01
CA SER A 77 -10.24 -11.61 13.84
C SER A 77 -10.77 -11.24 12.44
N HIS A 78 -9.98 -10.47 11.65
CA HIS A 78 -10.37 -10.02 10.31
C HIS A 78 -9.68 -10.79 9.19
N GLN A 79 -8.67 -11.59 9.50
CA GLN A 79 -7.92 -12.37 8.48
C GLN A 79 -8.81 -13.38 7.75
N LYS A 80 -9.86 -13.89 8.41
CA LYS A 80 -10.85 -14.80 7.82
C LYS A 80 -11.59 -14.23 6.61
N TYR A 81 -11.62 -12.91 6.44
CA TYR A 81 -12.24 -12.23 5.29
C TYR A 81 -11.27 -12.09 4.10
N LEU A 82 -10.02 -12.47 4.26
CA LEU A 82 -8.98 -12.36 3.24
C LEU A 82 -8.38 -13.73 2.91
N LYS A 83 -9.25 -14.76 2.91
CA LYS A 83 -8.89 -16.12 2.54
C LYS A 83 -8.95 -16.33 1.03
N PHE A 84 -8.17 -17.28 0.56
CA PHE A 84 -8.20 -17.77 -0.82
C PHE A 84 -7.84 -19.24 -0.86
N CYS A 85 -8.28 -19.92 -1.92
CA CYS A 85 -7.90 -21.31 -2.18
C CYS A 85 -6.82 -21.32 -3.27
N PHE A 86 -5.75 -22.05 -3.04
CA PHE A 86 -4.70 -22.29 -4.03
C PHE A 86 -4.24 -23.76 -3.91
N ASP A 87 -4.24 -24.48 -5.04
CA ASP A 87 -3.87 -25.89 -5.12
C ASP A 87 -4.57 -26.77 -4.07
N GLY A 88 -5.89 -26.57 -3.90
CA GLY A 88 -6.72 -27.32 -2.96
C GLY A 88 -6.51 -26.98 -1.49
N ALA A 89 -5.62 -26.07 -1.15
CA ALA A 89 -5.38 -25.61 0.22
C ALA A 89 -5.89 -24.19 0.44
N PHE A 90 -6.40 -23.91 1.65
CA PHE A 90 -6.83 -22.59 2.04
C PHE A 90 -5.68 -21.82 2.69
N TYR A 91 -5.54 -20.58 2.27
CA TYR A 91 -4.58 -19.61 2.80
C TYR A 91 -5.30 -18.33 3.20
N GLN A 92 -4.69 -17.55 4.07
CA GLN A 92 -5.21 -16.24 4.42
C GLN A 92 -4.10 -15.19 4.46
N TYR A 93 -4.43 -13.98 4.08
CA TYR A 93 -3.54 -12.84 4.26
C TYR A 93 -3.49 -12.43 5.73
N THR A 94 -2.27 -12.25 6.23
CA THR A 94 -2.00 -11.72 7.58
C THR A 94 -1.63 -10.24 7.56
N CYS A 95 -1.49 -9.67 6.36
CA CYS A 95 -1.14 -8.27 6.08
C CYS A 95 -2.06 -7.72 4.98
N LEU A 96 -2.05 -6.41 4.78
CA LEU A 96 -2.88 -5.75 3.76
C LEU A 96 -2.58 -6.30 2.36
N PRO A 97 -3.55 -6.91 1.67
CA PRO A 97 -3.34 -7.38 0.31
C PRO A 97 -3.53 -6.25 -0.70
N ASN A 98 -2.83 -6.38 -1.83
CA ASN A 98 -3.13 -5.59 -3.02
C ASN A 98 -4.56 -5.90 -3.51
N GLY A 99 -5.32 -4.86 -3.84
CA GLY A 99 -6.71 -4.98 -4.30
C GLY A 99 -7.78 -4.75 -3.23
N LEU A 100 -7.42 -4.65 -1.95
CA LEU A 100 -8.34 -4.23 -0.90
C LEU A 100 -8.63 -2.72 -1.01
N ALA A 101 -9.90 -2.34 -1.15
CA ALA A 101 -10.31 -0.95 -1.38
C ALA A 101 -9.85 0.03 -0.28
N SER A 102 -9.75 -0.43 0.96
CA SER A 102 -9.28 0.38 2.07
C SER A 102 -7.75 0.46 2.22
N ALA A 103 -6.98 -0.39 1.53
CA ALA A 103 -5.54 -0.47 1.71
C ALA A 103 -4.81 0.86 1.42
N PRO A 104 -5.08 1.58 0.31
CA PRO A 104 -4.43 2.86 0.04
C PRO A 104 -4.68 3.89 1.14
N ARG A 105 -5.92 3.96 1.63
CA ARG A 105 -6.29 4.90 2.71
C ARG A 105 -5.57 4.56 4.03
N ILE A 106 -5.54 3.29 4.40
CA ILE A 106 -4.90 2.82 5.64
C ILE A 106 -3.41 3.15 5.58
N PHE A 107 -2.76 2.81 4.48
CA PHE A 107 -1.32 3.04 4.29
C PHE A 107 -0.97 4.53 4.28
N THR A 108 -1.73 5.37 3.56
CA THR A 108 -1.56 6.83 3.58
C THR A 108 -1.70 7.39 4.99
N LYS A 109 -2.65 6.90 5.78
CA LYS A 109 -2.80 7.32 7.18
C LYS A 109 -1.61 6.90 8.05
N LEU A 110 -1.05 5.73 7.79
CA LEU A 110 0.14 5.22 8.50
C LEU A 110 1.38 6.07 8.23
N LEU A 111 1.55 6.55 7.00
CA LEU A 111 2.69 7.37 6.61
C LEU A 111 2.58 8.86 7.02
N LYS A 112 1.36 9.37 7.28
CA LYS A 112 1.18 10.77 7.67
C LYS A 112 2.07 11.24 8.83
N PRO A 113 2.20 10.52 9.96
CA PRO A 113 3.09 10.92 11.04
C PRO A 113 4.55 10.98 10.60
N VAL A 114 4.98 10.06 9.74
CA VAL A 114 6.36 10.02 9.21
C VAL A 114 6.63 11.28 8.40
N TYR A 115 5.75 11.61 7.44
CA TYR A 115 5.90 12.83 6.64
C TYR A 115 5.81 14.10 7.49
N ALA A 116 4.93 14.14 8.48
CA ALA A 116 4.84 15.27 9.40
C ALA A 116 6.16 15.48 10.19
N THR A 117 6.80 14.38 10.61
CA THR A 117 8.10 14.44 11.28
C THR A 117 9.19 14.94 10.34
N LEU A 118 9.27 14.41 9.12
CA LEU A 118 10.24 14.87 8.11
C LEU A 118 10.07 16.36 7.81
N HIS A 119 8.84 16.83 7.64
CA HIS A 119 8.55 18.25 7.42
C HIS A 119 8.97 19.11 8.62
N SER A 120 8.77 18.65 9.86
CA SER A 120 9.20 19.36 11.06
C SER A 120 10.73 19.48 11.18
N MET A 121 11.45 18.54 10.57
CA MET A 121 12.92 18.55 10.48
C MET A 121 13.44 19.38 9.29
N GLY A 122 12.54 19.99 8.49
CA GLY A 122 12.89 20.79 7.33
C GLY A 122 12.99 20.03 6.01
N HIS A 123 12.75 18.70 6.04
CA HIS A 123 12.78 17.88 4.81
C HIS A 123 11.43 17.92 4.13
N LEU A 124 11.36 18.57 2.97
CA LEU A 124 10.17 18.56 2.13
C LEU A 124 10.05 17.19 1.47
N ASN A 125 8.92 16.56 1.66
CA ASN A 125 8.63 15.24 1.10
C ASN A 125 7.16 15.17 0.65
N SER A 126 6.93 14.60 -0.50
CA SER A 126 5.60 14.27 -1.00
C SER A 126 5.53 12.77 -1.27
N GLY A 127 4.44 12.12 -0.91
CA GLY A 127 4.31 10.68 -1.06
C GLY A 127 2.96 10.27 -1.62
N CYS A 128 2.99 9.33 -2.56
CA CYS A 128 1.81 8.70 -3.13
C CYS A 128 1.93 7.18 -2.95
N ILE A 129 1.28 6.64 -1.92
CA ILE A 129 1.30 5.23 -1.54
C ILE A 129 2.73 4.75 -1.24
N ASP A 130 3.35 4.01 -2.15
CA ASP A 130 4.68 3.40 -2.06
C ASP A 130 5.80 4.31 -2.59
N ASP A 131 5.47 5.30 -3.38
CA ASP A 131 6.42 6.28 -3.93
C ASP A 131 6.54 7.51 -3.01
N SER A 132 7.77 7.87 -2.63
CA SER A 132 8.10 9.09 -1.90
C SER A 132 9.11 9.92 -2.68
N TYR A 133 8.93 11.25 -2.64
CA TYR A 133 9.75 12.21 -3.37
C TYR A 133 10.33 13.25 -2.40
N PRO A 134 11.44 12.94 -1.71
CA PRO A 134 12.17 13.93 -0.91
C PRO A 134 12.85 14.94 -1.84
N GLN A 135 12.93 16.18 -1.36
CA GLN A 135 13.61 17.27 -2.05
C GLN A 135 14.47 18.08 -1.08
N GLY A 136 15.57 18.63 -1.56
CA GLY A 136 16.51 19.42 -0.79
C GLY A 136 17.27 20.43 -1.64
N ASP A 137 17.91 21.37 -1.00
CA ASP A 137 18.71 22.41 -1.67
C ASP A 137 20.09 21.87 -2.09
N ILE A 138 20.57 20.79 -1.47
CA ILE A 138 21.80 20.05 -1.81
C ILE A 138 21.50 18.56 -1.93
N VAL A 139 22.42 17.80 -2.52
CA VAL A 139 22.22 16.35 -2.77
C VAL A 139 22.09 15.59 -1.44
N GLU A 140 22.83 15.99 -0.43
CA GLU A 140 22.85 15.37 0.90
C GLU A 140 21.49 15.46 1.61
N ASP A 141 20.69 16.48 1.35
CA ASP A 141 19.34 16.64 1.92
C ASP A 141 18.34 15.60 1.37
N CYS A 142 18.68 14.94 0.26
CA CYS A 142 17.85 13.93 -0.41
C CYS A 142 18.26 12.49 -0.07
N GLN A 143 19.34 12.29 0.70
CA GLN A 143 19.82 10.98 1.12
C GLN A 143 19.29 10.61 2.51
#